data_bd65b57c1918d63cad28095f20610ca4
#
_entry.id   bd65b57c1918d63cad28095f20610ca4
#
_cell.length_a   1.000
_cell.length_b   1.000
_cell.length_c   1.000
_cell.angle_alpha   90.00
_cell.angle_beta   90.00
_cell.angle_gamma   90.00
#
_symmetry.space_group_name_H-M   'P 1'
#
loop_
_entity.id
_entity.type
_entity.pdbx_description
1 polymer ?
#
loop_
_entity_poly.entity_id
_entity_poly.type
_entity_poly.pdbx_seq_one_letter_code
_entity_poly.pdbx_strand_id
1 'polypeptide(L)'
;IARATPPQCLFQTYSTLDGMTHDRIADIYTDSRGFVWVCTWYGVSRFDGYTFKNFSTTPGDFSPLSHHRFISVSEDSNGHLWFTTYNFHVYRLNRYTEQFEDVVSLVEGVDSQHYRMTHCLHDGRGGTWVAIAGLGVARFGDADDASPVRIDAFFDAPVLGGDVTAMYVDNGGDAWIATADGRLNRVAAGEQTARALCETAAPAFSFTADADYVYCATADEVVRAGRKNGDVTRLPGGGAPLTAIVADSVRRTVYAGSRSGELYRVSGDRLARLNPKGARPRRIRDLAADSHGIVWVTSAETGITRYNPATDDYKHFEQQPYTVSYNIDTLTKIAEGGGLLWIKMNNWGFGYYDRDRDEVEPFYNDPKLPNCQMTNAVVRFDVRDDVLWLSTYHERGLRKAVILRQPAEVFTLDSKSPNPLSGEIRALMTDSRGRMWVGTRDGELIAFDAANKPVYTLPAQGRRGTGMIYALKEDSSGNIWVGTKGEG
;
A
#
# COMPACT_ATOMS: atom_id res chain seq x y z
N ILE A 1 -1.09 12.97 29.69
CA ILE A 1 -1.39 11.95 28.66
C ILE A 1 -0.10 11.72 27.93
N ALA A 2 0.56 10.57 28.15
CA ALA A 2 1.77 10.22 27.42
C ALA A 2 1.41 10.13 25.92
N ARG A 3 2.07 10.90 25.08
CA ARG A 3 2.00 10.69 23.62
C ARG A 3 2.52 9.28 23.36
N ALA A 4 1.75 8.45 22.66
CA ALA A 4 2.30 7.23 22.12
C ALA A 4 3.53 7.60 21.26
N THR A 5 4.63 6.91 21.49
CA THR A 5 5.83 7.13 20.69
C THR A 5 5.50 6.70 19.26
N PRO A 6 5.67 7.54 18.24
CA PRO A 6 5.40 7.13 16.87
C PRO A 6 6.26 5.90 16.52
N PRO A 7 5.81 5.05 15.59
CA PRO A 7 6.58 3.86 15.21
C PRO A 7 7.97 4.30 14.74
N GLN A 8 8.98 3.78 15.40
CA GLN A 8 10.35 4.05 14.99
C GLN A 8 10.67 3.21 13.75
N CYS A 9 11.26 3.85 12.76
CA CYS A 9 11.64 3.20 11.51
C CYS A 9 13.12 3.46 11.20
N LEU A 10 13.77 2.45 10.65
CA LEU A 10 15.06 2.60 10.00
C LEU A 10 14.85 2.87 8.52
N PHE A 11 15.32 4.02 8.03
CA PHE A 11 15.13 4.42 6.65
C PHE A 11 16.37 4.15 5.80
N GLN A 12 16.12 3.67 4.58
CA GLN A 12 17.08 3.58 3.48
C GLN A 12 16.45 4.17 2.23
N THR A 13 17.24 4.88 1.44
CA THR A 13 16.79 5.47 0.17
C THR A 13 17.60 4.88 -0.96
N TYR A 14 16.92 4.56 -2.05
CA TYR A 14 17.49 4.03 -3.28
C TYR A 14 17.09 4.90 -4.47
N SER A 15 17.97 5.09 -5.40
CA SER A 15 17.82 5.96 -6.57
C SER A 15 18.46 5.34 -7.81
N THR A 16 18.48 6.06 -8.90
CA THR A 16 19.25 5.69 -10.09
C THR A 16 20.74 5.53 -9.81
N LEU A 17 21.28 6.19 -8.78
CA LEU A 17 22.68 6.02 -8.34
C LEU A 17 22.93 4.63 -7.73
N ASP A 18 21.89 3.98 -7.23
CA ASP A 18 21.93 2.64 -6.66
C ASP A 18 21.58 1.55 -7.69
N GLY A 19 21.32 1.95 -8.95
CA GLY A 19 21.08 1.06 -10.06
C GLY A 19 19.62 0.92 -10.49
N MET A 20 18.67 1.70 -9.97
CA MET A 20 17.30 1.74 -10.49
C MET A 20 17.24 2.30 -11.92
N THR A 21 16.25 1.89 -12.70
CA THR A 21 16.02 2.43 -14.06
C THR A 21 15.66 3.91 -14.04
N HIS A 22 14.85 4.35 -13.08
CA HIS A 22 14.40 5.73 -12.98
C HIS A 22 13.87 6.07 -11.58
N ASP A 23 13.99 7.33 -11.14
CA ASP A 23 13.59 7.78 -9.81
C ASP A 23 12.09 8.11 -9.67
N ARG A 24 11.35 8.20 -10.80
CA ARG A 24 9.89 8.36 -10.77
C ARG A 24 9.22 7.00 -10.76
N ILE A 25 8.62 6.69 -9.63
CA ILE A 25 7.99 5.41 -9.35
C ILE A 25 6.49 5.54 -9.56
N ALA A 26 5.92 4.62 -10.32
CA ALA A 26 4.49 4.52 -10.57
C ALA A 26 3.82 3.49 -9.67
N ASP A 27 4.51 2.37 -9.36
CA ASP A 27 4.00 1.34 -8.47
C ASP A 27 5.13 0.59 -7.76
N ILE A 28 4.81 0.00 -6.60
CA ILE A 28 5.71 -0.81 -5.80
C ILE A 28 4.95 -2.06 -5.37
N TYR A 29 5.58 -3.21 -5.53
CA TYR A 29 4.99 -4.49 -5.18
C TYR A 29 6.05 -5.46 -4.65
N THR A 30 5.79 -6.09 -3.51
CA THR A 30 6.64 -7.16 -2.98
C THR A 30 6.03 -8.50 -3.39
N ASP A 31 6.74 -9.27 -4.21
CA ASP A 31 6.25 -10.55 -4.69
C ASP A 31 6.28 -11.66 -3.61
N SER A 32 5.69 -12.81 -3.92
CA SER A 32 5.61 -13.95 -3.00
C SER A 32 6.98 -14.53 -2.61
N ARG A 33 8.02 -14.22 -3.38
CA ARG A 33 9.41 -14.63 -3.14
C ARG A 33 10.19 -13.62 -2.31
N GLY A 34 9.62 -12.43 -2.05
CA GLY A 34 10.24 -11.35 -1.30
C GLY A 34 11.05 -10.36 -2.15
N PHE A 35 11.05 -10.48 -3.49
CA PHE A 35 11.62 -9.44 -4.35
C PHE A 35 10.71 -8.21 -4.40
N VAL A 36 11.31 -7.03 -4.43
CA VAL A 36 10.57 -5.78 -4.56
C VAL A 36 10.62 -5.29 -6.00
N TRP A 37 9.48 -5.21 -6.62
CA TRP A 37 9.30 -4.75 -7.99
C TRP A 37 8.89 -3.29 -8.00
N VAL A 38 9.61 -2.50 -8.76
CA VAL A 38 9.44 -1.05 -8.85
C VAL A 38 9.12 -0.69 -10.28
N CYS A 39 7.86 -0.39 -10.54
CA CYS A 39 7.40 0.13 -11.82
C CYS A 39 7.80 1.59 -11.93
N THR A 40 8.53 1.95 -12.97
CA THR A 40 9.03 3.30 -13.18
C THR A 40 8.57 3.86 -14.53
N TRP A 41 8.91 5.13 -14.75
CA TRP A 41 8.64 5.76 -16.03
C TRP A 41 9.50 5.21 -17.19
N TYR A 42 10.62 4.55 -16.90
CA TYR A 42 11.56 4.03 -17.91
C TYR A 42 11.95 2.58 -17.61
N GLY A 43 10.98 1.71 -17.47
CA GLY A 43 11.20 0.29 -17.21
C GLY A 43 10.80 -0.15 -15.80
N VAL A 44 11.21 -1.34 -15.45
CA VAL A 44 10.95 -1.99 -14.16
C VAL A 44 12.28 -2.34 -13.52
N SER A 45 12.39 -2.10 -12.23
CA SER A 45 13.54 -2.54 -11.42
C SER A 45 13.10 -3.57 -10.40
N ARG A 46 13.81 -4.69 -10.31
CA ARG A 46 13.64 -5.71 -9.27
C ARG A 46 14.77 -5.58 -8.26
N PHE A 47 14.43 -5.39 -7.01
CA PHE A 47 15.37 -5.34 -5.88
C PHE A 47 15.39 -6.67 -5.13
N ASP A 48 16.57 -7.23 -4.93
CA ASP A 48 16.78 -8.51 -4.25
C ASP A 48 17.20 -8.38 -2.78
N GLY A 49 17.23 -7.15 -2.27
CA GLY A 49 17.76 -6.82 -0.95
C GLY A 49 19.14 -6.16 -0.98
N TYR A 50 19.87 -6.27 -2.08
CA TYR A 50 21.23 -5.79 -2.26
C TYR A 50 21.41 -4.96 -3.54
N THR A 51 20.88 -5.44 -4.66
CA THR A 51 21.09 -4.87 -5.99
C THR A 51 19.79 -4.76 -6.77
N PHE A 52 19.79 -3.90 -7.79
CA PHE A 52 18.70 -3.79 -8.74
C PHE A 52 19.02 -4.54 -10.04
N LYS A 53 18.06 -5.35 -10.49
CA LYS A 53 18.03 -5.87 -11.84
C LYS A 53 16.94 -5.16 -12.62
N ASN A 54 17.27 -4.67 -13.82
CA ASN A 54 16.40 -3.82 -14.63
C ASN A 54 15.83 -4.58 -15.84
N PHE A 55 14.58 -4.27 -16.17
CA PHE A 55 13.81 -4.88 -17.23
C PHE A 55 13.12 -3.81 -18.08
N SER A 56 13.04 -4.04 -19.38
CA SER A 56 12.26 -3.24 -20.33
C SER A 56 11.53 -4.14 -21.32
N THR A 57 10.52 -3.64 -22.00
CA THR A 57 9.79 -4.39 -23.04
C THR A 57 10.67 -4.76 -24.22
N THR A 58 11.69 -3.97 -24.48
CA THR A 58 12.77 -4.26 -25.45
C THR A 58 14.07 -4.39 -24.67
N PRO A 59 14.77 -5.53 -24.72
CA PRO A 59 15.99 -5.74 -23.96
C PRO A 59 17.04 -4.66 -24.20
N GLY A 60 17.49 -4.03 -23.10
CA GLY A 60 18.52 -2.98 -23.15
C GLY A 60 18.02 -1.60 -23.58
N ASP A 61 16.75 -1.45 -23.96
CA ASP A 61 16.15 -0.15 -24.29
C ASP A 61 15.38 0.40 -23.07
N PHE A 62 15.92 1.45 -22.45
CA PHE A 62 15.31 2.19 -21.34
C PHE A 62 14.94 3.62 -21.77
N SER A 63 14.63 3.81 -23.05
CA SER A 63 14.23 5.12 -23.56
C SER A 63 12.88 5.58 -22.96
N PRO A 64 12.61 6.90 -22.91
CA PRO A 64 11.38 7.44 -22.34
C PRO A 64 10.14 7.28 -23.23
N LEU A 65 10.13 6.32 -24.11
CA LEU A 65 8.97 6.02 -24.94
C LEU A 65 7.80 5.49 -24.10
N SER A 66 6.58 5.75 -24.52
CA SER A 66 5.37 5.48 -23.76
C SER A 66 5.21 4.00 -23.36
N HIS A 67 5.66 3.07 -24.18
CA HIS A 67 5.59 1.63 -23.93
C HIS A 67 6.58 1.12 -22.87
N HIS A 68 7.54 1.94 -22.44
CA HIS A 68 8.45 1.62 -21.32
C HIS A 68 8.00 2.18 -19.96
N ARG A 69 6.91 2.96 -19.94
CA ARG A 69 6.36 3.51 -18.72
C ARG A 69 5.38 2.51 -18.12
N PHE A 70 5.84 1.79 -17.10
CA PHE A 70 5.02 0.86 -16.35
C PHE A 70 4.25 1.58 -15.25
N ILE A 71 2.95 1.25 -15.09
CA ILE A 71 2.05 1.91 -14.13
C ILE A 71 1.60 1.01 -13.00
N SER A 72 1.57 -0.31 -13.20
CA SER A 72 1.23 -1.25 -12.14
C SER A 72 1.90 -2.60 -12.33
N VAL A 73 1.99 -3.35 -11.24
CA VAL A 73 2.43 -4.73 -11.19
C VAL A 73 1.51 -5.52 -10.27
N SER A 74 1.23 -6.76 -10.61
CA SER A 74 0.47 -7.72 -9.81
C SER A 74 1.04 -9.12 -9.99
N GLU A 75 0.71 -10.02 -9.06
CA GLU A 75 1.15 -11.41 -9.10
C GLU A 75 -0.07 -12.31 -9.12
N ASP A 76 -0.08 -13.28 -10.03
CA ASP A 76 -1.13 -14.30 -10.06
C ASP A 76 -0.90 -15.40 -9.01
N SER A 77 -1.85 -16.34 -8.90
CA SER A 77 -1.79 -17.41 -7.89
C SER A 77 -0.67 -18.42 -8.12
N ASN A 78 -0.06 -18.46 -9.32
CA ASN A 78 1.12 -19.25 -9.64
C ASN A 78 2.43 -18.47 -9.41
N GLY A 79 2.28 -17.19 -9.04
CA GLY A 79 3.38 -16.30 -8.77
C GLY A 79 4.01 -15.70 -10.03
N HIS A 80 3.36 -15.69 -11.20
CA HIS A 80 3.80 -14.94 -12.35
C HIS A 80 3.46 -13.47 -12.20
N LEU A 81 4.31 -12.63 -12.74
CA LEU A 81 4.17 -11.19 -12.62
C LEU A 81 3.57 -10.60 -13.89
N TRP A 82 2.54 -9.82 -13.69
CA TRP A 82 1.77 -9.13 -14.71
C TRP A 82 1.94 -7.63 -14.57
N PHE A 83 2.26 -6.97 -15.65
CA PHE A 83 2.57 -5.55 -15.67
C PHE A 83 1.63 -4.82 -16.62
N THR A 84 1.22 -3.62 -16.24
CA THR A 84 0.49 -2.73 -17.13
C THR A 84 1.31 -1.48 -17.42
N THR A 85 1.16 -0.94 -18.63
CA THR A 85 1.88 0.25 -19.06
C THR A 85 0.94 1.45 -19.23
N TYR A 86 1.52 2.64 -19.34
CA TYR A 86 0.78 3.90 -19.49
C TYR A 86 -0.13 3.94 -20.73
N ASN A 87 0.26 3.28 -21.79
CA ASN A 87 -0.53 3.10 -23.01
C ASN A 87 -1.52 1.93 -22.93
N PHE A 88 -1.76 1.40 -21.70
CA PHE A 88 -2.73 0.36 -21.40
C PHE A 88 -2.43 -1.03 -21.97
N HIS A 89 -1.16 -1.33 -22.27
CA HIS A 89 -0.72 -2.69 -22.62
C HIS A 89 -0.52 -3.54 -21.37
N VAL A 90 -0.68 -4.85 -21.54
CA VAL A 90 -0.48 -5.86 -20.50
C VAL A 90 0.62 -6.81 -20.90
N TYR A 91 1.58 -6.97 -20.02
CA TYR A 91 2.72 -7.86 -20.21
C TYR A 91 2.79 -8.87 -19.08
N ARG A 92 3.10 -10.13 -19.41
CA ARG A 92 3.57 -11.10 -18.42
C ARG A 92 5.10 -11.15 -18.46
N LEU A 93 5.76 -11.19 -17.31
CA LEU A 93 7.18 -11.46 -17.24
C LEU A 93 7.41 -12.98 -17.23
N ASN A 94 8.03 -13.49 -18.26
CA ASN A 94 8.51 -14.86 -18.30
C ASN A 94 9.76 -14.99 -17.41
N ARG A 95 9.67 -15.81 -16.38
CA ARG A 95 10.72 -15.92 -15.36
C ARG A 95 11.98 -16.62 -15.82
N TYR A 96 11.89 -17.48 -16.83
CA TYR A 96 13.04 -18.22 -17.38
C TYR A 96 13.82 -17.38 -18.39
N THR A 97 13.11 -16.77 -19.32
CA THR A 97 13.74 -15.91 -20.32
C THR A 97 14.01 -14.51 -19.80
N GLU A 98 13.34 -14.13 -18.70
CA GLU A 98 13.33 -12.78 -18.14
C GLU A 98 12.94 -11.70 -19.19
N GLN A 99 12.06 -12.09 -20.11
CA GLN A 99 11.51 -11.23 -21.14
C GLN A 99 10.03 -10.93 -20.87
N PHE A 100 9.58 -9.76 -21.29
CA PHE A 100 8.17 -9.43 -21.29
C PHE A 100 7.47 -10.04 -22.50
N GLU A 101 6.34 -10.67 -22.26
CA GLU A 101 5.42 -11.19 -23.26
C GLU A 101 4.20 -10.28 -23.35
N ASP A 102 3.94 -9.66 -24.52
CA ASP A 102 2.71 -8.89 -24.74
C ASP A 102 1.55 -9.87 -24.94
N VAL A 103 0.75 -10.04 -23.88
CA VAL A 103 -0.27 -11.08 -23.85
C VAL A 103 -1.49 -10.73 -24.68
N VAL A 104 -1.80 -9.45 -24.83
CA VAL A 104 -3.00 -9.02 -25.57
C VAL A 104 -2.79 -9.15 -27.08
N SER A 105 -1.54 -9.10 -27.56
CA SER A 105 -1.22 -9.36 -28.95
C SER A 105 -1.60 -10.77 -29.42
N LEU A 106 -1.86 -11.69 -28.49
CA LEU A 106 -2.34 -13.05 -28.79
C LEU A 106 -3.83 -13.10 -29.12
N VAL A 107 -4.60 -12.06 -28.82
CA VAL A 107 -6.04 -12.00 -29.12
C VAL A 107 -6.23 -11.68 -30.59
N GLU A 108 -6.96 -12.54 -31.32
CA GLU A 108 -7.25 -12.34 -32.74
C GLU A 108 -8.03 -11.04 -32.97
N GLY A 109 -7.62 -10.28 -33.98
CA GLY A 109 -8.27 -9.01 -34.34
C GLY A 109 -7.80 -7.81 -33.51
N VAL A 110 -6.86 -7.99 -32.56
CA VAL A 110 -6.26 -6.89 -31.82
C VAL A 110 -5.26 -6.14 -32.71
N ASP A 111 -5.44 -4.85 -32.83
CA ASP A 111 -4.35 -3.96 -33.25
C ASP A 111 -3.40 -3.77 -32.07
N SER A 112 -2.27 -4.48 -32.08
CA SER A 112 -1.28 -4.45 -30.99
C SER A 112 -0.68 -3.08 -30.70
N GLN A 113 -0.92 -2.10 -31.56
CA GLN A 113 -0.46 -0.72 -31.37
C GLN A 113 -1.52 0.18 -30.70
N HIS A 114 -2.81 -0.19 -30.79
CA HIS A 114 -3.92 0.70 -30.44
C HIS A 114 -5.02 0.05 -29.59
N TYR A 115 -4.73 -1.01 -28.84
CA TYR A 115 -5.72 -1.54 -27.90
C TYR A 115 -5.68 -0.82 -26.53
N ARG A 116 -6.80 -0.91 -25.81
CA ARG A 116 -6.89 -0.36 -24.45
C ARG A 116 -7.44 -1.41 -23.50
N MET A 117 -6.59 -1.86 -22.57
CA MET A 117 -7.01 -2.67 -21.43
C MET A 117 -7.81 -1.80 -20.44
N THR A 118 -8.91 -2.35 -19.91
CA THR A 118 -9.71 -1.69 -18.87
C THR A 118 -9.59 -2.38 -17.52
N HIS A 119 -9.49 -3.70 -17.51
CA HIS A 119 -9.36 -4.50 -16.30
C HIS A 119 -8.33 -5.62 -16.51
N CYS A 120 -7.56 -5.92 -15.45
CA CYS A 120 -6.66 -7.08 -15.38
C CYS A 120 -6.79 -7.67 -13.97
N LEU A 121 -7.33 -8.89 -13.87
CA LEU A 121 -7.62 -9.57 -12.61
C LEU A 121 -7.12 -11.01 -12.66
N HIS A 122 -6.70 -11.54 -11.51
CA HIS A 122 -6.20 -12.90 -11.40
C HIS A 122 -7.21 -13.78 -10.67
N ASP A 123 -7.37 -15.02 -11.14
CA ASP A 123 -8.13 -16.05 -10.41
C ASP A 123 -7.19 -16.88 -9.50
N GLY A 124 -7.80 -17.66 -8.58
CA GLY A 124 -7.04 -18.52 -7.68
C GLY A 124 -6.47 -19.79 -8.33
N ARG A 125 -6.58 -19.94 -9.67
CA ARG A 125 -6.19 -21.12 -10.44
C ARG A 125 -5.10 -20.86 -11.45
N GLY A 126 -4.40 -19.72 -11.36
CA GLY A 126 -3.34 -19.31 -12.26
C GLY A 126 -3.83 -18.65 -13.54
N GLY A 127 -5.13 -18.38 -13.67
CA GLY A 127 -5.67 -17.65 -14.82
C GLY A 127 -5.66 -16.15 -14.59
N THR A 128 -5.45 -15.41 -15.66
CA THR A 128 -5.55 -13.94 -15.68
C THR A 128 -6.59 -13.50 -16.67
N TRP A 129 -7.51 -12.68 -16.23
CA TRP A 129 -8.63 -12.14 -16.99
C TRP A 129 -8.33 -10.71 -17.39
N VAL A 130 -8.37 -10.42 -18.68
CA VAL A 130 -8.09 -9.08 -19.22
C VAL A 130 -9.29 -8.61 -20.04
N ALA A 131 -9.88 -7.50 -19.63
CA ALA A 131 -10.92 -6.84 -20.42
C ALA A 131 -10.30 -5.79 -21.34
N ILE A 132 -10.71 -5.83 -22.61
CA ILE A 132 -10.17 -5.01 -23.70
C ILE A 132 -11.33 -4.21 -24.30
N ALA A 133 -11.23 -2.89 -24.26
CA ALA A 133 -12.27 -2.00 -24.78
C ALA A 133 -12.58 -2.28 -26.25
N GLY A 134 -13.85 -2.36 -26.58
CA GLY A 134 -14.35 -2.63 -27.92
C GLY A 134 -14.22 -4.08 -28.39
N LEU A 135 -13.52 -4.95 -27.65
CA LEU A 135 -13.27 -6.34 -28.06
C LEU A 135 -13.96 -7.36 -27.14
N GLY A 136 -13.79 -7.22 -25.83
CA GLY A 136 -14.37 -8.16 -24.88
C GLY A 136 -13.41 -8.55 -23.76
N VAL A 137 -13.47 -9.81 -23.32
CA VAL A 137 -12.67 -10.33 -22.21
C VAL A 137 -11.90 -11.58 -22.64
N ALA A 138 -10.59 -11.57 -22.46
CA ALA A 138 -9.74 -12.74 -22.63
C ALA A 138 -9.38 -13.34 -21.27
N ARG A 139 -9.38 -14.67 -21.17
CA ARG A 139 -8.74 -15.41 -20.08
C ARG A 139 -7.45 -16.02 -20.58
N PHE A 140 -6.38 -15.66 -19.93
CA PHE A 140 -5.06 -16.21 -20.16
C PHE A 140 -4.78 -17.28 -19.11
N GLY A 141 -4.46 -18.47 -19.56
CA GLY A 141 -4.10 -19.59 -18.72
C GLY A 141 -2.61 -19.84 -18.73
N ASP A 142 -2.23 -20.67 -17.81
CA ASP A 142 -0.85 -21.06 -17.61
C ASP A 142 -0.62 -22.50 -18.02
N ALA A 143 0.42 -22.73 -18.80
CA ALA A 143 0.81 -24.10 -19.07
C ALA A 143 1.77 -24.60 -18.00
N ASP A 144 2.86 -23.92 -17.81
CA ASP A 144 3.87 -24.06 -16.78
C ASP A 144 4.82 -22.85 -16.87
N ASP A 145 5.71 -22.71 -15.93
CA ASP A 145 6.66 -21.59 -15.88
C ASP A 145 7.53 -21.45 -17.16
N ALA A 146 7.75 -22.51 -17.91
CA ALA A 146 8.62 -22.53 -19.09
C ALA A 146 7.86 -22.22 -20.38
N SER A 147 6.53 -22.35 -20.38
CA SER A 147 5.71 -22.20 -21.58
C SER A 147 5.27 -20.76 -21.80
N PRO A 148 5.10 -20.32 -23.05
CA PRO A 148 4.47 -19.04 -23.35
C PRO A 148 3.03 -19.01 -22.81
N VAL A 149 2.60 -17.82 -22.42
CA VAL A 149 1.20 -17.59 -22.08
C VAL A 149 0.30 -17.90 -23.28
N ARG A 150 -0.90 -18.41 -23.03
CA ARG A 150 -1.89 -18.69 -24.06
C ARG A 150 -3.28 -18.25 -23.65
N ILE A 151 -4.12 -18.02 -24.64
CA ILE A 151 -5.54 -17.75 -24.45
C ILE A 151 -6.26 -19.05 -24.18
N ASP A 152 -6.92 -19.14 -23.04
CA ASP A 152 -7.80 -20.28 -22.69
C ASP A 152 -9.24 -20.05 -23.17
N ALA A 153 -9.71 -18.80 -23.10
CA ALA A 153 -11.06 -18.41 -23.50
C ALA A 153 -11.10 -16.95 -23.94
N PHE A 154 -12.00 -16.65 -24.86
CA PHE A 154 -12.31 -15.29 -25.28
C PHE A 154 -13.82 -15.08 -25.37
N PHE A 155 -14.30 -13.95 -24.82
CA PHE A 155 -15.70 -13.59 -24.75
C PHE A 155 -15.88 -12.24 -25.44
N ASP A 156 -16.46 -12.25 -26.63
CA ASP A 156 -16.66 -11.04 -27.45
C ASP A 156 -17.58 -10.02 -26.77
N ALA A 157 -17.28 -8.74 -26.91
CA ALA A 157 -18.08 -7.65 -26.37
C ALA A 157 -19.56 -7.72 -26.80
N PRO A 158 -19.93 -8.00 -28.06
CA PRO A 158 -21.34 -8.19 -28.45
C PRO A 158 -22.06 -9.33 -27.70
N VAL A 159 -21.35 -10.42 -27.40
CA VAL A 159 -21.89 -11.56 -26.64
C VAL A 159 -22.11 -11.17 -25.19
N LEU A 160 -21.20 -10.40 -24.63
CA LEU A 160 -21.30 -9.91 -23.25
C LEU A 160 -22.35 -8.79 -23.06
N GLY A 161 -22.71 -8.06 -24.11
CA GLY A 161 -23.59 -6.90 -24.07
C GLY A 161 -22.84 -5.59 -23.94
N GLY A 162 -21.70 -5.46 -24.63
CA GLY A 162 -20.92 -4.23 -24.71
C GLY A 162 -19.62 -4.23 -23.89
N ASP A 163 -19.04 -3.05 -23.76
CA ASP A 163 -17.79 -2.84 -23.03
C ASP A 163 -17.92 -3.12 -21.53
N VAL A 164 -16.86 -3.67 -20.96
CA VAL A 164 -16.81 -3.99 -19.53
C VAL A 164 -16.67 -2.71 -18.70
N THR A 165 -17.62 -2.51 -17.79
CA THR A 165 -17.61 -1.37 -16.83
C THR A 165 -17.09 -1.78 -15.45
N ALA A 166 -17.30 -3.03 -15.06
CA ALA A 166 -16.73 -3.61 -13.85
C ALA A 166 -16.57 -5.13 -14.01
N MET A 167 -15.58 -5.70 -13.35
CA MET A 167 -15.31 -7.13 -13.36
C MET A 167 -14.85 -7.60 -11.97
N TYR A 168 -15.23 -8.80 -11.61
CA TYR A 168 -14.76 -9.49 -10.42
C TYR A 168 -14.44 -10.94 -10.78
N VAL A 169 -13.34 -11.44 -10.29
CA VAL A 169 -12.91 -12.83 -10.48
C VAL A 169 -12.65 -13.43 -9.10
N ASP A 170 -13.21 -14.58 -8.84
CA ASP A 170 -13.03 -15.23 -7.55
C ASP A 170 -11.88 -16.26 -7.57
N ASN A 171 -11.46 -16.68 -6.36
CA ASN A 171 -10.41 -17.68 -6.21
C ASN A 171 -10.82 -19.08 -6.74
N GLY A 172 -12.09 -19.30 -7.00
CA GLY A 172 -12.61 -20.51 -7.63
C GLY A 172 -12.49 -20.52 -9.15
N GLY A 173 -12.15 -19.36 -9.75
CA GLY A 173 -11.99 -19.16 -11.20
C GLY A 173 -13.28 -18.71 -11.89
N ASP A 174 -14.36 -18.41 -11.16
CA ASP A 174 -15.56 -17.79 -11.71
C ASP A 174 -15.35 -16.31 -11.96
N ALA A 175 -15.75 -15.83 -13.13
CA ALA A 175 -15.71 -14.40 -13.47
C ALA A 175 -17.12 -13.81 -13.56
N TRP A 176 -17.28 -12.62 -13.00
CA TRP A 176 -18.50 -11.82 -13.00
C TRP A 176 -18.22 -10.52 -13.75
N ILE A 177 -18.98 -10.29 -14.82
CA ILE A 177 -18.68 -9.24 -15.80
C ILE A 177 -19.91 -8.37 -15.99
N ALA A 178 -19.80 -7.11 -15.68
CA ALA A 178 -20.82 -6.10 -15.93
C ALA A 178 -20.42 -5.22 -17.12
N THR A 179 -21.40 -4.88 -17.95
CA THR A 179 -21.18 -4.16 -19.21
C THR A 179 -21.89 -2.83 -19.26
N ALA A 180 -21.52 -2.01 -20.23
CA ALA A 180 -22.08 -0.68 -20.44
C ALA A 180 -23.59 -0.70 -20.75
N ASP A 181 -24.10 -1.77 -21.36
CA ASP A 181 -25.52 -1.96 -21.62
C ASP A 181 -26.33 -2.35 -20.38
N GLY A 182 -25.65 -2.49 -19.23
CA GLY A 182 -26.26 -2.90 -17.97
C GLY A 182 -26.40 -4.41 -17.82
N ARG A 183 -25.77 -5.23 -18.64
CA ARG A 183 -25.85 -6.69 -18.51
C ARG A 183 -24.87 -7.20 -17.47
N LEU A 184 -25.33 -8.06 -16.58
CA LEU A 184 -24.51 -8.82 -15.65
C LEU A 184 -24.34 -10.25 -16.16
N ASN A 185 -23.12 -10.65 -16.43
CA ASN A 185 -22.77 -11.98 -16.91
C ASN A 185 -21.96 -12.73 -15.85
N ARG A 186 -22.04 -14.07 -15.87
CA ARG A 186 -21.16 -14.98 -15.15
C ARG A 186 -20.54 -15.97 -16.13
N VAL A 187 -19.25 -16.17 -15.98
CA VAL A 187 -18.51 -17.27 -16.61
C VAL A 187 -18.06 -18.20 -15.48
N ALA A 188 -18.58 -19.42 -15.46
CA ALA A 188 -18.13 -20.40 -14.48
C ALA A 188 -16.73 -20.92 -14.82
N ALA A 189 -16.01 -21.35 -13.80
CA ALA A 189 -14.63 -21.82 -13.96
C ALA A 189 -14.52 -22.95 -15.01
N GLY A 190 -13.68 -22.73 -16.02
CA GLY A 190 -13.46 -23.67 -17.12
C GLY A 190 -14.51 -23.64 -18.23
N GLU A 191 -15.57 -22.84 -18.10
CA GLU A 191 -16.58 -22.69 -19.16
C GLU A 191 -16.06 -21.75 -20.27
N GLN A 192 -16.51 -22.05 -21.51
CA GLN A 192 -16.21 -21.24 -22.70
C GLN A 192 -17.37 -20.32 -23.10
N THR A 193 -18.41 -20.26 -22.27
CA THR A 193 -19.60 -19.45 -22.52
C THR A 193 -19.94 -18.58 -21.33
N ALA A 194 -20.29 -17.32 -21.61
CA ALA A 194 -20.81 -16.40 -20.63
C ALA A 194 -22.33 -16.58 -20.50
N ARG A 195 -22.82 -16.74 -19.27
CA ARG A 195 -24.23 -16.78 -18.96
C ARG A 195 -24.70 -15.41 -18.49
N ALA A 196 -25.61 -14.79 -19.21
CA ALA A 196 -26.30 -13.60 -18.74
C ALA A 196 -27.18 -13.95 -17.53
N LEU A 197 -27.05 -13.23 -16.44
CA LEU A 197 -27.83 -13.43 -15.21
C LEU A 197 -29.01 -12.47 -15.16
N CYS A 198 -28.80 -11.21 -15.43
CA CYS A 198 -29.85 -10.19 -15.46
C CYS A 198 -29.35 -8.94 -16.19
N GLU A 199 -30.25 -8.00 -16.43
CA GLU A 199 -29.97 -6.62 -16.82
C GLU A 199 -30.07 -5.74 -15.57
N THR A 200 -29.20 -4.75 -15.42
CA THR A 200 -29.19 -3.76 -14.35
C THR A 200 -29.79 -2.44 -14.87
N ALA A 201 -30.35 -1.61 -13.98
CA ALA A 201 -30.97 -0.34 -14.36
C ALA A 201 -29.94 0.72 -14.84
N ALA A 202 -28.66 0.55 -14.47
CA ALA A 202 -27.56 1.39 -14.86
C ALA A 202 -26.25 0.58 -14.92
N PRO A 203 -25.22 1.03 -15.65
CA PRO A 203 -23.93 0.37 -15.66
C PRO A 203 -23.37 0.20 -14.25
N ALA A 204 -22.79 -0.97 -13.98
CA ALA A 204 -22.14 -1.22 -12.70
C ALA A 204 -20.79 -0.50 -12.63
N PHE A 205 -20.44 -0.03 -11.44
CA PHE A 205 -19.17 0.64 -11.18
C PHE A 205 -18.21 -0.20 -10.31
N SER A 206 -18.72 -1.19 -9.59
CA SER A 206 -17.89 -2.00 -8.69
C SER A 206 -18.57 -3.32 -8.30
N PHE A 207 -17.73 -4.26 -7.87
CA PHE A 207 -18.13 -5.52 -7.25
C PHE A 207 -17.52 -5.66 -5.87
N THR A 208 -18.22 -6.41 -5.02
CA THR A 208 -17.65 -7.00 -3.81
C THR A 208 -18.26 -8.39 -3.60
N ALA A 209 -17.71 -9.18 -2.70
CA ALA A 209 -18.21 -10.54 -2.48
C ALA A 209 -18.02 -10.96 -1.02
N ASP A 210 -18.95 -11.85 -0.58
CA ASP A 210 -18.78 -12.64 0.63
C ASP A 210 -18.65 -14.13 0.29
N ALA A 211 -18.80 -15.00 1.27
CA ALA A 211 -18.66 -16.44 1.08
C ALA A 211 -19.72 -17.03 0.13
N ASP A 212 -20.95 -16.49 0.14
CA ASP A 212 -22.12 -17.06 -0.53
C ASP A 212 -22.56 -16.27 -1.77
N TYR A 213 -22.25 -14.98 -1.82
CA TYR A 213 -22.77 -14.06 -2.83
C TYR A 213 -21.71 -13.17 -3.43
N VAL A 214 -21.94 -12.76 -4.67
CA VAL A 214 -21.26 -11.64 -5.33
C VAL A 214 -22.26 -10.50 -5.45
N TYR A 215 -21.80 -9.29 -5.16
CA TYR A 215 -22.61 -8.07 -5.17
C TYR A 215 -22.09 -7.14 -6.25
N CYS A 216 -22.95 -6.81 -7.19
CA CYS A 216 -22.70 -5.89 -8.29
C CYS A 216 -23.38 -4.55 -7.98
N ALA A 217 -22.61 -3.47 -7.85
CA ALA A 217 -23.12 -2.17 -7.48
C ALA A 217 -23.29 -1.26 -8.70
N THR A 218 -24.51 -0.71 -8.84
CA THR A 218 -24.84 0.36 -9.79
C THR A 218 -25.21 1.63 -9.02
N ALA A 219 -25.49 2.72 -9.74
CA ALA A 219 -25.92 3.95 -9.09
C ALA A 219 -27.25 3.78 -8.32
N ASP A 220 -28.15 2.92 -8.80
CA ASP A 220 -29.54 2.85 -8.34
C ASP A 220 -29.84 1.65 -7.45
N GLU A 221 -29.03 0.59 -7.55
CA GLU A 221 -29.25 -0.66 -6.84
C GLU A 221 -27.96 -1.44 -6.59
N VAL A 222 -28.01 -2.41 -5.70
CA VAL A 222 -27.04 -3.50 -5.61
C VAL A 222 -27.71 -4.77 -6.09
N VAL A 223 -27.13 -5.44 -7.06
CA VAL A 223 -27.57 -6.77 -7.52
C VAL A 223 -26.74 -7.80 -6.77
N ARG A 224 -27.39 -8.64 -5.98
CA ARG A 224 -26.79 -9.76 -5.27
C ARG A 224 -27.03 -11.05 -6.06
N ALA A 225 -25.95 -11.75 -6.41
CA ALA A 225 -26.02 -13.01 -7.15
C ALA A 225 -25.39 -14.15 -6.35
N GLY A 226 -26.07 -15.28 -6.25
CA GLY A 226 -25.57 -16.47 -5.58
C GLY A 226 -24.38 -17.08 -6.31
N ARG A 227 -23.27 -17.34 -5.59
CA ARG A 227 -22.06 -17.93 -6.19
C ARG A 227 -22.30 -19.31 -6.77
N LYS A 228 -23.16 -20.14 -6.13
CA LYS A 228 -23.39 -21.53 -6.54
C LYS A 228 -24.39 -21.65 -7.68
N ASN A 229 -25.52 -20.97 -7.56
CA ASN A 229 -26.68 -21.14 -8.45
C ASN A 229 -26.90 -19.98 -9.43
N GLY A 230 -26.29 -18.80 -9.15
CA GLY A 230 -26.49 -17.59 -9.94
C GLY A 230 -27.84 -16.92 -9.72
N ASP A 231 -28.58 -17.29 -8.66
CA ASP A 231 -29.89 -16.67 -8.34
C ASP A 231 -29.67 -15.19 -8.00
N VAL A 232 -30.47 -14.34 -8.59
CA VAL A 232 -30.35 -12.88 -8.51
C VAL A 232 -31.38 -12.29 -7.59
N THR A 233 -30.98 -11.45 -6.67
CA THR A 233 -31.84 -10.60 -5.85
C THR A 233 -31.43 -9.12 -6.06
N ARG A 234 -32.42 -8.27 -6.32
CA ARG A 234 -32.22 -6.83 -6.46
C ARG A 234 -32.44 -6.14 -5.13
N LEU A 235 -31.51 -5.29 -4.74
CA LEU A 235 -31.51 -4.51 -3.51
C LEU A 235 -31.57 -3.01 -3.90
N PRO A 236 -32.77 -2.42 -4.02
CA PRO A 236 -32.91 -1.03 -4.44
C PRO A 236 -32.16 -0.06 -3.52
N GLY A 237 -31.54 0.95 -4.11
CA GLY A 237 -30.91 2.03 -3.39
C GLY A 237 -31.89 2.97 -2.68
N GLY A 238 -31.40 3.79 -1.78
CA GLY A 238 -32.20 4.68 -0.94
C GLY A 238 -32.56 6.03 -1.59
N GLY A 239 -32.51 6.17 -2.92
CA GLY A 239 -32.88 7.38 -3.67
C GLY A 239 -31.70 8.30 -4.03
N ALA A 240 -30.55 8.19 -3.35
CA ALA A 240 -29.31 8.88 -3.78
C ALA A 240 -28.39 7.86 -4.47
N PRO A 241 -27.69 8.26 -5.55
CA PRO A 241 -26.81 7.35 -6.28
C PRO A 241 -25.75 6.74 -5.39
N LEU A 242 -25.61 5.41 -5.46
CA LEU A 242 -24.54 4.68 -4.82
C LEU A 242 -23.21 4.95 -5.54
N THR A 243 -22.12 4.96 -4.79
CA THR A 243 -20.79 5.30 -5.30
C THR A 243 -19.70 4.36 -4.84
N ALA A 244 -19.98 3.55 -3.81
CA ALA A 244 -19.01 2.62 -3.25
C ALA A 244 -19.72 1.41 -2.64
N ILE A 245 -19.01 0.26 -2.63
CA ILE A 245 -19.46 -0.97 -1.99
C ILE A 245 -18.26 -1.72 -1.42
N VAL A 246 -18.42 -2.33 -0.24
CA VAL A 246 -17.37 -3.13 0.41
C VAL A 246 -17.96 -4.26 1.23
N ALA A 247 -17.31 -5.41 1.21
CA ALA A 247 -17.59 -6.52 2.12
C ALA A 247 -16.69 -6.43 3.37
N ASP A 248 -17.31 -6.54 4.53
CA ASP A 248 -16.67 -6.75 5.81
C ASP A 248 -16.63 -8.25 6.11
N SER A 249 -15.48 -8.87 5.94
CA SER A 249 -15.29 -10.30 6.16
C SER A 249 -15.39 -10.69 7.64
N VAL A 250 -15.12 -9.77 8.56
CA VAL A 250 -15.17 -10.00 10.01
C VAL A 250 -16.61 -10.17 10.48
N ARG A 251 -17.51 -9.30 10.00
CA ARG A 251 -18.93 -9.33 10.36
C ARG A 251 -19.79 -10.04 9.34
N ARG A 252 -19.21 -10.53 8.25
CA ARG A 252 -19.91 -11.19 7.15
C ARG A 252 -21.08 -10.35 6.65
N THR A 253 -20.84 -9.11 6.34
CA THR A 253 -21.84 -8.18 5.85
C THR A 253 -21.26 -7.25 4.79
N VAL A 254 -22.14 -6.62 4.03
CA VAL A 254 -21.77 -5.73 2.95
C VAL A 254 -22.32 -4.33 3.23
N TYR A 255 -21.48 -3.33 3.00
CA TYR A 255 -21.84 -1.93 3.11
C TYR A 255 -21.81 -1.26 1.75
N ALA A 256 -22.75 -0.34 1.51
CA ALA A 256 -22.79 0.51 0.33
C ALA A 256 -22.85 1.98 0.75
N GLY A 257 -22.14 2.83 0.04
CA GLY A 257 -22.07 4.27 0.26
C GLY A 257 -22.71 5.04 -0.86
N SER A 258 -23.35 6.19 -0.55
CA SER A 258 -24.01 7.02 -1.54
C SER A 258 -23.34 8.36 -1.76
N ARG A 259 -23.66 8.99 -2.88
CA ARG A 259 -23.22 10.35 -3.22
C ARG A 259 -23.72 11.42 -2.25
N SER A 260 -24.81 11.16 -1.51
CA SER A 260 -25.30 12.05 -0.45
C SER A 260 -24.66 11.81 0.92
N GLY A 261 -23.70 10.88 1.02
CA GLY A 261 -23.01 10.56 2.27
C GLY A 261 -23.76 9.58 3.17
N GLU A 262 -24.73 8.86 2.64
CA GLU A 262 -25.46 7.84 3.38
C GLU A 262 -24.73 6.51 3.28
N LEU A 263 -24.68 5.79 4.40
CA LEU A 263 -24.16 4.44 4.49
C LEU A 263 -25.33 3.46 4.65
N TYR A 264 -25.29 2.41 3.87
CA TYR A 264 -26.26 1.32 3.89
C TYR A 264 -25.57 0.01 4.26
N ARG A 265 -26.35 -0.90 4.83
CA ARG A 265 -25.93 -2.28 5.09
C ARG A 265 -26.88 -3.22 4.40
N VAL A 266 -26.36 -4.26 3.76
CA VAL A 266 -27.18 -5.37 3.26
C VAL A 266 -27.78 -6.11 4.44
N SER A 267 -29.09 -6.23 4.48
CA SER A 267 -29.87 -6.89 5.55
C SER A 267 -31.03 -7.68 4.95
N GLY A 268 -30.86 -9.00 4.85
CA GLY A 268 -31.77 -9.83 4.07
C GLY A 268 -31.82 -9.38 2.60
N ASP A 269 -32.99 -9.10 2.10
CA ASP A 269 -33.22 -8.70 0.71
C ASP A 269 -33.43 -7.19 0.53
N ARG A 270 -32.75 -6.39 1.35
CA ARG A 270 -32.81 -4.92 1.26
C ARG A 270 -31.49 -4.25 1.66
N LEU A 271 -31.31 -3.02 1.18
CA LEU A 271 -30.33 -2.08 1.70
C LEU A 271 -30.94 -1.30 2.86
N ALA A 272 -30.50 -1.62 4.08
CA ALA A 272 -30.92 -0.89 5.27
C ALA A 272 -30.02 0.33 5.48
N ARG A 273 -30.61 1.53 5.48
CA ARG A 273 -29.92 2.78 5.79
C ARG A 273 -29.47 2.75 7.23
N LEU A 274 -28.21 3.11 7.47
CA LEU A 274 -27.64 3.27 8.79
C LEU A 274 -27.74 4.75 9.22
N ASN A 275 -27.87 4.97 10.53
CA ASN A 275 -27.88 6.28 11.14
C ASN A 275 -26.89 6.33 12.32
N PRO A 276 -25.60 6.13 12.07
CA PRO A 276 -24.60 6.14 13.12
C PRO A 276 -24.53 7.47 13.84
N LYS A 277 -24.08 7.44 15.09
CA LYS A 277 -23.77 8.65 15.86
C LYS A 277 -22.59 9.39 15.23
N GLY A 278 -22.53 10.71 15.41
CA GLY A 278 -21.44 11.53 14.89
C GLY A 278 -21.78 12.20 13.54
N ALA A 279 -20.84 12.98 13.04
CA ALA A 279 -21.02 13.72 11.80
C ALA A 279 -20.99 12.78 10.60
N ARG A 280 -22.05 12.79 9.82
CA ARG A 280 -22.15 12.01 8.57
C ARG A 280 -21.17 12.54 7.52
N PRO A 281 -20.40 11.67 6.82
CA PRO A 281 -19.55 12.09 5.73
C PRO A 281 -20.39 12.71 4.59
N ARG A 282 -19.85 13.68 3.88
CA ARG A 282 -20.48 14.24 2.69
C ARG A 282 -19.93 13.52 1.46
N ARG A 283 -20.77 13.04 0.55
CA ARG A 283 -20.37 12.42 -0.72
C ARG A 283 -19.32 11.33 -0.55
N ILE A 284 -19.78 10.14 -0.18
CA ILE A 284 -18.90 8.97 -0.13
C ILE A 284 -18.34 8.72 -1.53
N ARG A 285 -17.03 8.52 -1.62
CA ARG A 285 -16.32 8.16 -2.85
C ARG A 285 -15.92 6.70 -2.87
N ASP A 286 -15.41 6.23 -1.75
CA ASP A 286 -14.93 4.86 -1.64
C ASP A 286 -15.09 4.34 -0.21
N LEU A 287 -15.11 3.02 -0.07
CA LEU A 287 -15.21 2.29 1.18
C LEU A 287 -14.14 1.20 1.23
N ALA A 288 -13.55 1.02 2.39
CA ALA A 288 -12.66 -0.10 2.64
C ALA A 288 -12.94 -0.68 4.04
N ALA A 289 -12.84 -1.98 4.20
CA ALA A 289 -12.96 -2.66 5.49
C ALA A 289 -11.59 -3.18 5.93
N ASP A 290 -11.24 -2.98 7.20
CA ASP A 290 -10.01 -3.52 7.77
C ASP A 290 -10.22 -4.88 8.45
N SER A 291 -9.13 -5.52 8.86
CA SER A 291 -9.15 -6.84 9.51
C SER A 291 -9.85 -6.87 10.87
N HIS A 292 -10.22 -5.71 11.43
CA HIS A 292 -10.97 -5.57 12.67
C HIS A 292 -12.45 -5.21 12.42
N GLY A 293 -12.85 -5.11 11.15
CA GLY A 293 -14.21 -4.77 10.74
C GLY A 293 -14.57 -3.31 10.97
N ILE A 294 -13.59 -2.42 10.99
CA ILE A 294 -13.83 -0.99 10.84
C ILE A 294 -14.03 -0.67 9.38
N VAL A 295 -15.04 0.11 9.05
CA VAL A 295 -15.30 0.56 7.68
C VAL A 295 -14.74 1.98 7.52
N TRP A 296 -13.76 2.09 6.65
CA TRP A 296 -13.11 3.35 6.30
C TRP A 296 -13.83 4.01 5.14
N VAL A 297 -14.24 5.24 5.34
CA VAL A 297 -15.06 6.02 4.40
C VAL A 297 -14.24 7.18 3.89
N THR A 298 -14.02 7.23 2.58
CA THR A 298 -13.47 8.41 1.92
C THR A 298 -14.57 9.25 1.33
N SER A 299 -14.44 10.55 1.48
CA SER A 299 -15.43 11.52 1.01
C SER A 299 -14.79 12.60 0.14
N ALA A 300 -15.61 13.47 -0.43
CA ALA A 300 -15.12 14.63 -1.16
C ALA A 300 -14.52 15.71 -0.24
N GLU A 301 -14.64 15.54 1.04
CA GLU A 301 -14.07 16.44 2.06
C GLU A 301 -12.59 16.10 2.31
N THR A 302 -11.92 17.01 2.98
CA THR A 302 -10.56 16.77 3.48
C THR A 302 -10.60 15.85 4.69
N GLY A 303 -9.85 14.76 4.65
CA GLY A 303 -9.77 13.80 5.74
C GLY A 303 -10.41 12.45 5.47
N ILE A 304 -10.43 11.59 6.48
CA ILE A 304 -11.02 10.25 6.46
C ILE A 304 -12.02 10.07 7.60
N THR A 305 -13.04 9.29 7.37
CA THR A 305 -14.03 8.93 8.39
C THR A 305 -13.98 7.43 8.62
N ARG A 306 -13.90 6.99 9.86
CA ARG A 306 -14.20 5.63 10.20
C ARG A 306 -15.66 5.47 10.60
N TYR A 307 -16.26 4.38 10.20
CA TYR A 307 -17.47 3.85 10.78
C TYR A 307 -17.14 2.61 11.60
N ASN A 308 -17.48 2.63 12.88
CA ASN A 308 -17.32 1.47 13.75
C ASN A 308 -18.69 0.79 13.94
N PRO A 309 -18.90 -0.39 13.32
CA PRO A 309 -20.16 -1.10 13.45
C PRO A 309 -20.45 -1.63 14.87
N ALA A 310 -19.45 -1.77 15.73
CA ALA A 310 -19.64 -2.25 17.11
C ALA A 310 -20.26 -1.19 18.02
N THR A 311 -19.91 0.07 17.81
CA THR A 311 -20.40 1.23 18.60
C THR A 311 -21.46 2.03 17.84
N ASP A 312 -21.66 1.71 16.55
CA ASP A 312 -22.54 2.40 15.61
C ASP A 312 -22.30 3.91 15.59
N ASP A 313 -21.03 4.28 15.36
CA ASP A 313 -20.61 5.68 15.33
C ASP A 313 -19.64 5.98 14.18
N TYR A 314 -19.68 7.25 13.75
CA TYR A 314 -18.69 7.86 12.89
C TYR A 314 -17.66 8.64 13.72
N LYS A 315 -16.40 8.56 13.30
CA LYS A 315 -15.35 9.48 13.72
C LYS A 315 -14.62 10.01 12.51
N HIS A 316 -14.61 11.33 12.37
CA HIS A 316 -13.90 12.03 11.29
C HIS A 316 -12.51 12.44 11.78
N PHE A 317 -11.50 12.21 10.93
CA PHE A 317 -10.12 12.63 11.14
C PHE A 317 -9.80 13.72 10.13
N GLU A 318 -9.55 14.92 10.62
CA GLU A 318 -9.30 16.08 9.78
C GLU A 318 -7.91 16.03 9.14
N GLN A 319 -7.80 16.66 7.98
CA GLN A 319 -6.53 16.83 7.30
C GLN A 319 -5.59 17.74 8.12
N GLN A 320 -4.33 17.34 8.26
CA GLN A 320 -3.32 18.18 8.86
C GLN A 320 -2.95 19.37 7.92
N PRO A 321 -2.73 20.57 8.46
CA PRO A 321 -2.61 21.81 7.68
C PRO A 321 -1.38 21.88 6.76
N TYR A 322 -0.44 20.94 6.84
CA TYR A 322 0.80 20.93 6.05
C TYR A 322 0.79 19.96 4.88
N THR A 323 -0.33 19.32 4.58
CA THR A 323 -0.42 18.43 3.42
C THR A 323 -0.66 19.24 2.16
N VAL A 324 0.26 19.12 1.20
CA VAL A 324 0.12 19.79 -0.09
C VAL A 324 -0.96 19.08 -0.91
N SER A 325 -2.01 19.83 -1.27
CA SER A 325 -3.09 19.34 -2.13
C SER A 325 -2.60 19.26 -3.57
N TYR A 326 -2.37 18.06 -4.07
CA TYR A 326 -2.26 17.80 -5.51
C TYR A 326 -3.45 16.96 -5.95
N ASN A 327 -4.10 17.37 -7.04
CA ASN A 327 -5.13 16.61 -7.72
C ASN A 327 -4.51 15.34 -8.35
N ILE A 328 -4.24 14.33 -7.53
CA ILE A 328 -3.90 13.01 -8.01
C ILE A 328 -5.12 12.14 -7.79
N ASP A 329 -5.73 11.69 -8.86
CA ASP A 329 -6.84 10.72 -8.88
C ASP A 329 -6.41 9.33 -8.42
N THR A 330 -5.78 9.24 -7.26
CA THR A 330 -5.32 7.97 -6.74
C THR A 330 -6.19 7.55 -5.56
N LEU A 331 -6.71 6.36 -5.69
CA LEU A 331 -7.51 5.65 -4.73
C LEU A 331 -6.89 5.66 -3.33
N THR A 332 -7.71 5.83 -2.34
CA THR A 332 -7.38 5.53 -0.95
C THR A 332 -6.87 4.10 -0.87
N LYS A 333 -5.68 3.94 -0.34
CA LYS A 333 -5.14 2.62 -0.06
C LYS A 333 -4.97 2.49 1.45
N ILE A 334 -5.54 1.43 2.01
CA ILE A 334 -5.21 0.98 3.35
C ILE A 334 -4.48 -0.36 3.24
N ALA A 335 -3.50 -0.58 4.10
CA ALA A 335 -2.80 -1.85 4.19
C ALA A 335 -2.30 -2.07 5.60
N GLU A 336 -2.34 -3.31 6.07
CA GLU A 336 -1.85 -3.70 7.38
C GLU A 336 -0.43 -4.23 7.30
N GLY A 337 0.42 -3.81 8.24
CA GLY A 337 1.79 -4.27 8.35
C GLY A 337 2.48 -3.67 9.56
N GLY A 338 3.40 -4.41 10.19
CA GLY A 338 4.07 -3.99 11.41
C GLY A 338 3.13 -3.76 12.60
N GLY A 339 1.95 -4.41 12.63
CA GLY A 339 0.93 -4.21 13.66
C GLY A 339 0.13 -2.91 13.51
N LEU A 340 0.30 -2.18 12.43
CA LEU A 340 -0.35 -0.89 12.16
C LEU A 340 -1.22 -0.98 10.90
N LEU A 341 -2.27 -0.16 10.86
CA LEU A 341 -3.02 0.09 9.64
C LEU A 341 -2.50 1.37 8.99
N TRP A 342 -1.85 1.22 7.84
CA TRP A 342 -1.31 2.32 7.05
C TRP A 342 -2.38 2.88 6.14
N ILE A 343 -2.46 4.20 6.06
CA ILE A 343 -3.50 4.91 5.33
C ILE A 343 -2.86 5.94 4.41
N LYS A 344 -3.16 5.82 3.11
CA LYS A 344 -2.86 6.84 2.11
C LYS A 344 -4.15 7.39 1.55
N MET A 345 -4.27 8.70 1.52
CA MET A 345 -5.43 9.39 0.98
C MET A 345 -5.03 10.49 0.02
N ASN A 346 -5.92 10.72 -0.95
CA ASN A 346 -5.87 11.94 -1.73
C ASN A 346 -6.03 13.14 -0.79
N ASN A 347 -5.17 14.12 -0.95
CA ASN A 347 -5.20 15.41 -0.23
C ASN A 347 -5.01 15.32 1.30
N TRP A 348 -4.92 14.12 1.89
CA TRP A 348 -4.68 13.98 3.32
C TRP A 348 -3.23 13.63 3.64
N GLY A 349 -2.54 12.98 2.71
CA GLY A 349 -1.18 12.52 2.91
C GLY A 349 -1.10 11.04 3.31
N PHE A 350 -0.11 10.72 4.14
CA PHE A 350 0.19 9.37 4.55
C PHE A 350 0.32 9.27 6.08
N GLY A 351 -0.25 8.25 6.66
CA GLY A 351 -0.24 8.05 8.10
C GLY A 351 -0.61 6.62 8.50
N TYR A 352 -0.80 6.43 9.79
CA TYR A 352 -1.25 5.16 10.34
C TYR A 352 -2.35 5.39 11.37
N TYR A 353 -3.20 4.39 11.55
CA TYR A 353 -4.24 4.40 12.56
C TYR A 353 -3.75 3.71 13.81
N ASP A 354 -3.76 4.47 14.91
CA ASP A 354 -3.53 3.97 16.27
C ASP A 354 -4.86 3.48 16.83
N ARG A 355 -5.02 2.17 16.94
CA ARG A 355 -6.26 1.54 17.40
C ARG A 355 -6.54 1.78 18.87
N ASP A 356 -5.51 1.87 19.70
CA ASP A 356 -5.64 2.05 21.15
C ASP A 356 -6.14 3.45 21.50
N ARG A 357 -5.73 4.44 20.71
CA ARG A 357 -6.13 5.84 20.89
C ARG A 357 -7.33 6.22 20.02
N ASP A 358 -7.69 5.38 19.08
CA ASP A 358 -8.67 5.68 18.03
C ASP A 358 -8.33 6.99 17.29
N GLU A 359 -7.06 7.11 16.86
CA GLU A 359 -6.56 8.30 16.18
C GLU A 359 -5.78 7.92 14.92
N VAL A 360 -5.89 8.76 13.89
CA VAL A 360 -5.04 8.68 12.69
C VAL A 360 -3.90 9.67 12.86
N GLU A 361 -2.71 9.11 12.98
CA GLU A 361 -1.48 9.88 13.16
C GLU A 361 -0.76 10.03 11.82
N PRO A 362 -0.36 11.25 11.44
CA PRO A 362 0.44 11.45 10.24
C PRO A 362 1.83 10.83 10.43
N PHE A 363 2.29 10.15 9.39
CA PHE A 363 3.63 9.60 9.36
C PHE A 363 4.61 10.67 8.91
N TYR A 364 5.16 11.39 9.88
CA TYR A 364 6.19 12.38 9.65
C TYR A 364 7.57 11.78 9.86
N ASN A 365 8.48 12.38 9.14
CA ASN A 365 9.87 12.36 9.40
C ASN A 365 10.23 13.04 10.72
N ASP A 366 11.13 12.46 11.47
CA ASP A 366 11.81 13.19 12.53
C ASP A 366 13.05 13.90 11.93
N PRO A 367 13.04 15.24 11.79
CA PRO A 367 14.18 15.97 11.23
C PRO A 367 15.45 15.85 12.06
N LYS A 368 15.37 15.30 13.29
CA LYS A 368 16.51 15.03 14.16
C LYS A 368 17.22 13.72 13.83
N LEU A 369 16.58 12.83 13.08
CA LEU A 369 17.19 11.56 12.69
C LEU A 369 17.86 11.72 11.31
N PRO A 370 19.16 11.52 11.16
CA PRO A 370 19.82 11.53 9.86
C PRO A 370 19.18 10.46 8.95
N ASN A 371 18.94 10.81 7.70
CA ASN A 371 18.28 10.02 6.67
C ASN A 371 16.74 9.88 6.78
N CYS A 372 16.12 10.60 7.65
CA CYS A 372 14.68 10.56 7.88
C CYS A 372 13.91 11.71 7.17
N GLN A 373 14.37 12.27 6.09
CA GLN A 373 13.63 13.33 5.39
C GLN A 373 12.64 12.75 4.39
N MET A 374 11.39 12.70 4.77
CA MET A 374 10.31 12.25 3.91
C MET A 374 9.19 13.28 3.90
N THR A 375 8.72 13.67 2.73
CA THR A 375 7.49 14.44 2.64
C THR A 375 6.30 13.52 2.89
N ASN A 376 5.21 14.05 3.43
CA ASN A 376 3.98 13.31 3.61
C ASN A 376 3.21 13.07 2.28
N ALA A 377 3.75 13.55 1.16
CA ALA A 377 3.18 13.38 -0.18
C ALA A 377 3.59 12.01 -0.77
N VAL A 378 3.14 10.92 -0.15
CA VAL A 378 3.39 9.55 -0.62
C VAL A 378 2.53 9.27 -1.85
N VAL A 379 3.17 8.84 -2.94
CA VAL A 379 2.51 8.47 -4.21
C VAL A 379 2.08 7.02 -4.18
N ARG A 380 2.99 6.14 -3.80
CA ARG A 380 2.74 4.70 -3.67
C ARG A 380 3.36 4.19 -2.39
N PHE A 381 2.76 3.14 -1.85
CA PHE A 381 3.39 2.36 -0.79
C PHE A 381 2.99 0.89 -0.93
N ASP A 382 3.87 0.05 -0.42
CA ASP A 382 3.64 -1.36 -0.19
C ASP A 382 4.15 -1.71 1.20
N VAL A 383 3.41 -2.54 1.94
CA VAL A 383 3.80 -2.97 3.27
C VAL A 383 3.66 -4.48 3.38
N ARG A 384 4.74 -5.10 3.85
CA ARG A 384 4.75 -6.53 4.11
C ARG A 384 5.53 -6.78 5.39
N ASP A 385 4.90 -7.49 6.31
CA ASP A 385 5.45 -7.71 7.65
C ASP A 385 5.84 -6.38 8.33
N ASP A 386 7.10 -6.19 8.68
CA ASP A 386 7.63 -4.99 9.31
C ASP A 386 8.35 -4.04 8.33
N VAL A 387 8.20 -4.26 7.02
CA VAL A 387 8.86 -3.44 6.00
C VAL A 387 7.84 -2.66 5.20
N LEU A 388 8.03 -1.35 5.19
CA LEU A 388 7.24 -0.41 4.42
C LEU A 388 8.10 0.16 3.29
N TRP A 389 7.65 0.01 2.06
CA TRP A 389 8.24 0.59 0.86
C TRP A 389 7.42 1.78 0.40
N LEU A 390 8.09 2.88 0.08
CA LEU A 390 7.45 4.15 -0.22
C LEU A 390 8.05 4.82 -1.45
N SER A 391 7.21 5.53 -2.20
CA SER A 391 7.64 6.57 -3.12
C SER A 391 6.93 7.88 -2.82
N THR A 392 7.61 9.00 -2.99
CA THR A 392 7.07 10.33 -2.71
C THR A 392 7.05 11.20 -3.97
N TYR A 393 6.20 12.23 -3.97
CA TYR A 393 6.07 13.11 -5.12
C TYR A 393 7.29 14.02 -5.33
N HIS A 394 7.81 14.57 -4.24
CA HIS A 394 8.89 15.57 -4.28
C HIS A 394 10.28 14.96 -4.19
N GLU A 395 10.44 13.94 -3.40
CA GLU A 395 11.70 13.26 -3.22
C GLU A 395 11.71 12.02 -4.11
N ARG A 396 12.59 12.04 -5.08
CA ARG A 396 12.71 10.97 -6.06
C ARG A 396 13.36 9.74 -5.43
N GLY A 397 12.99 8.58 -5.96
CA GLY A 397 13.56 7.30 -5.55
C GLY A 397 12.64 6.46 -4.67
N LEU A 398 13.14 5.27 -4.34
CA LEU A 398 12.49 4.26 -3.50
C LEU A 398 12.98 4.40 -2.07
N ARG A 399 12.07 4.37 -1.11
CA ARG A 399 12.39 4.37 0.31
C ARG A 399 11.94 3.09 0.97
N LYS A 400 12.84 2.52 1.75
CA LYS A 400 12.58 1.41 2.65
C LYS A 400 12.49 1.94 4.06
N ALA A 401 11.41 1.65 4.78
CA ALA A 401 11.28 1.91 6.21
C ALA A 401 11.07 0.58 6.92
N VAL A 402 12.00 0.19 7.77
CA VAL A 402 11.87 -1.00 8.63
C VAL A 402 11.24 -0.57 9.93
N ILE A 403 10.05 -1.07 10.24
CA ILE A 403 9.30 -0.77 11.45
C ILE A 403 9.91 -1.56 12.60
N LEU A 404 10.38 -0.87 13.62
CA LEU A 404 11.00 -1.50 14.78
C LEU A 404 9.91 -1.92 15.78
N ARG A 405 9.81 -3.22 16.06
CA ARG A 405 8.87 -3.77 17.05
C ARG A 405 9.24 -3.40 18.49
N GLN A 406 10.53 -3.19 18.73
CA GLN A 406 11.04 -2.65 20.00
C GLN A 406 11.75 -1.34 19.67
N PRO A 407 11.15 -0.20 20.01
CA PRO A 407 11.76 1.07 19.71
C PRO A 407 13.07 1.21 20.50
N ALA A 408 14.16 1.40 19.78
CA ALA A 408 15.40 1.86 20.40
C ALA A 408 15.28 3.37 20.64
N GLU A 409 15.47 3.82 21.86
CA GLU A 409 15.62 5.26 22.10
C GLU A 409 16.94 5.73 21.51
N VAL A 410 16.87 6.70 20.58
CA VAL A 410 18.06 7.32 20.01
C VAL A 410 18.38 8.58 20.79
N PHE A 411 19.51 8.57 21.46
CA PHE A 411 20.05 9.76 22.13
C PHE A 411 21.08 10.42 21.23
N THR A 412 20.86 11.68 20.91
CA THR A 412 21.91 12.54 20.36
C THR A 412 22.53 13.31 21.51
N LEU A 413 23.83 13.15 21.67
CA LEU A 413 24.58 13.99 22.60
C LEU A 413 24.57 15.42 22.04
N ASP A 414 24.02 16.35 22.79
CA ASP A 414 23.99 17.77 22.44
C ASP A 414 25.38 18.35 22.71
N SER A 415 26.36 17.94 21.87
CA SER A 415 27.75 18.35 22.00
C SER A 415 27.91 19.76 21.45
N LYS A 416 28.33 20.69 22.31
CA LYS A 416 28.72 22.05 21.93
C LYS A 416 30.11 22.10 21.26
N SER A 417 30.74 20.96 21.04
CA SER A 417 32.05 20.88 20.39
C SER A 417 31.94 21.21 18.89
N PRO A 418 32.78 22.05 18.32
CA PRO A 418 32.80 22.32 16.89
C PRO A 418 33.37 21.15 16.06
N ASN A 419 33.75 20.05 16.69
CA ASN A 419 34.27 18.86 16.02
C ASN A 419 33.09 17.95 15.60
N PRO A 420 32.91 17.62 14.30
CA PRO A 420 31.84 16.73 13.85
C PRO A 420 31.92 15.29 14.40
N LEU A 421 33.08 14.91 15.01
CA LEU A 421 33.29 13.61 15.65
C LEU A 421 33.11 13.65 17.17
N SER A 422 32.69 14.76 17.75
CA SER A 422 32.56 14.94 19.21
C SER A 422 31.49 14.02 19.83
N GLY A 423 30.47 13.64 19.04
CA GLY A 423 29.41 12.71 19.46
C GLY A 423 29.76 11.21 19.33
N GLU A 424 31.00 10.86 18.92
CA GLU A 424 31.39 9.45 18.78
C GLU A 424 31.54 8.78 20.14
N ILE A 425 30.60 7.90 20.49
CA ILE A 425 30.61 7.16 21.75
C ILE A 425 31.67 6.07 21.70
N ARG A 426 32.53 6.01 22.73
CA ARG A 426 33.62 5.03 22.88
C ARG A 426 33.46 4.13 24.08
N ALA A 427 32.80 4.60 25.13
CA ALA A 427 32.55 3.82 26.33
C ALA A 427 31.12 4.04 26.84
N LEU A 428 30.52 2.98 27.28
CA LEU A 428 29.20 2.96 27.92
C LEU A 428 29.24 2.10 29.16
N MET A 429 28.57 2.54 30.22
CA MET A 429 28.42 1.77 31.45
C MET A 429 27.14 2.20 32.18
N THR A 430 26.44 1.26 32.78
CA THR A 430 25.39 1.56 33.76
C THR A 430 25.93 1.32 35.14
N ASP A 431 25.81 2.30 36.04
CA ASP A 431 26.27 2.19 37.42
C ASP A 431 25.23 1.51 38.33
N SER A 432 25.62 1.22 39.56
CA SER A 432 24.76 0.57 40.57
C SER A 432 23.51 1.39 40.96
N ARG A 433 23.49 2.67 40.63
CA ARG A 433 22.35 3.59 40.83
C ARG A 433 21.44 3.68 39.59
N GLY A 434 21.71 2.89 38.53
CA GLY A 434 20.95 2.91 37.30
C GLY A 434 21.23 4.09 36.36
N ARG A 435 22.30 4.84 36.58
CA ARG A 435 22.70 5.95 35.70
C ARG A 435 23.54 5.39 34.54
N MET A 436 23.23 5.86 33.33
CA MET A 436 24.00 5.52 32.13
C MET A 436 25.15 6.53 31.94
N TRP A 437 26.37 6.02 31.96
CA TRP A 437 27.59 6.80 31.72
C TRP A 437 28.05 6.63 30.28
N VAL A 438 28.33 7.76 29.63
CA VAL A 438 28.73 7.84 28.23
C VAL A 438 30.06 8.55 28.13
N GLY A 439 31.07 7.89 27.57
CA GLY A 439 32.36 8.46 27.28
C GLY A 439 32.56 8.64 25.79
N THR A 440 33.01 9.83 25.37
CA THR A 440 33.15 10.18 23.95
C THR A 440 34.59 10.14 23.48
N ARG A 441 34.79 10.20 22.15
CA ARG A 441 36.10 10.29 21.48
C ARG A 441 36.85 11.58 21.83
N ASP A 442 36.14 12.67 22.11
CA ASP A 442 36.73 13.94 22.44
C ASP A 442 36.99 14.10 23.94
N GLY A 443 36.72 13.08 24.75
CA GLY A 443 36.94 13.09 26.19
C GLY A 443 35.81 13.70 27.01
N GLU A 444 34.65 13.85 26.44
CA GLU A 444 33.44 14.24 27.18
C GLU A 444 32.88 13.04 27.92
N LEU A 445 32.53 13.24 29.22
CA LEU A 445 31.87 12.25 30.05
C LEU A 445 30.53 12.77 30.51
N ILE A 446 29.46 12.01 30.21
CA ILE A 446 28.10 12.39 30.56
C ILE A 446 27.44 11.24 31.31
N ALA A 447 26.72 11.54 32.39
CA ALA A 447 25.82 10.56 33.05
C ALA A 447 24.36 11.00 32.89
N PHE A 448 23.50 10.05 32.54
CA PHE A 448 22.06 10.21 32.40
C PHE A 448 21.33 9.43 33.51
N ASP A 449 20.23 9.99 34.01
CA ASP A 449 19.34 9.29 34.92
C ASP A 449 18.40 8.32 34.18
N ALA A 450 17.53 7.62 34.91
CA ALA A 450 16.54 6.69 34.33
C ALA A 450 15.49 7.38 33.43
N ALA A 451 15.36 8.70 33.49
CA ALA A 451 14.51 9.50 32.63
C ALA A 451 15.29 10.12 31.44
N ASN A 452 16.53 9.65 31.22
CA ASN A 452 17.44 10.10 30.16
C ASN A 452 17.80 11.59 30.23
N LYS A 453 17.77 12.17 31.43
CA LYS A 453 18.24 13.54 31.63
C LYS A 453 19.69 13.52 32.07
N PRO A 454 20.54 14.42 31.54
CA PRO A 454 21.92 14.53 31.97
C PRO A 454 21.98 15.03 33.43
N VAL A 455 22.57 14.22 34.30
CA VAL A 455 22.74 14.52 35.73
C VAL A 455 24.20 14.86 36.08
N TYR A 456 25.13 14.56 35.18
CA TYR A 456 26.53 14.89 35.30
C TYR A 456 27.13 15.11 33.91
N THR A 457 27.92 16.15 33.72
CA THR A 457 28.63 16.42 32.48
C THR A 457 30.01 16.93 32.81
N LEU A 458 31.03 16.22 32.35
CA LEU A 458 32.41 16.67 32.29
C LEU A 458 32.74 17.01 30.85
N PRO A 459 32.96 18.29 30.49
CA PRO A 459 33.27 18.66 29.11
C PRO A 459 34.65 18.10 28.71
N ALA A 460 34.84 17.96 27.41
CA ALA A 460 36.08 17.49 26.84
C ALA A 460 37.27 18.32 27.38
N GLN A 461 38.18 17.65 28.07
CA GLN A 461 39.42 18.24 28.61
C GLN A 461 40.57 17.58 27.83
N GLY A 462 41.44 18.38 27.29
CA GLY A 462 42.64 17.86 26.65
C GLY A 462 42.85 18.31 25.20
N ARG A 463 44.03 18.01 24.69
CA ARG A 463 44.42 18.29 23.31
C ARG A 463 43.69 17.29 22.37
N ARG A 464 43.37 17.74 21.16
CA ARG A 464 42.74 16.93 20.13
C ARG A 464 43.40 15.55 20.03
N GLY A 465 42.61 14.49 20.37
CA GLY A 465 43.03 13.08 20.25
C GLY A 465 43.72 12.47 21.46
N THR A 466 43.89 13.16 22.60
CA THR A 466 44.49 12.64 23.83
C THR A 466 43.46 12.37 24.91
N GLY A 467 42.43 12.96 25.13
CA GLY A 467 41.46 12.70 26.20
C GLY A 467 40.37 11.65 25.88
N MET A 468 40.49 10.89 24.79
CA MET A 468 39.51 9.89 24.41
C MET A 468 39.19 8.91 25.55
N ILE A 469 37.91 8.73 25.89
CA ILE A 469 37.46 7.78 26.91
C ILE A 469 37.27 6.42 26.31
N TYR A 470 38.02 5.42 26.76
CA TYR A 470 37.96 4.06 26.24
C TYR A 470 37.29 3.07 27.19
N ALA A 471 37.32 3.34 28.48
CA ALA A 471 36.82 2.44 29.48
C ALA A 471 36.14 3.20 30.63
N LEU A 472 35.07 2.63 31.13
CA LEU A 472 34.34 3.08 32.30
C LEU A 472 34.12 1.87 33.22
N LYS A 473 34.37 2.06 34.52
CA LYS A 473 34.19 1.01 35.52
C LYS A 473 33.74 1.60 36.84
N GLU A 474 32.73 1.01 37.46
CA GLU A 474 32.38 1.31 38.85
C GLU A 474 33.09 0.30 39.77
N ASP A 475 33.68 0.80 40.85
CA ASP A 475 34.25 -0.04 41.91
C ASP A 475 33.22 -0.41 42.99
N SER A 476 33.62 -1.26 43.92
CA SER A 476 32.76 -1.69 45.05
C SER A 476 32.34 -0.58 45.99
N SER A 477 33.01 0.58 45.93
CA SER A 477 32.72 1.77 46.73
C SER A 477 31.84 2.78 46.00
N GLY A 478 31.46 2.49 44.70
CA GLY A 478 30.62 3.35 43.89
C GLY A 478 31.42 4.49 43.20
N ASN A 479 32.77 4.40 43.14
CA ASN A 479 33.54 5.33 42.39
C ASN A 479 33.56 4.94 40.89
N ILE A 480 33.49 5.91 40.02
CA ILE A 480 33.57 5.70 38.57
C ILE A 480 35.00 5.95 38.09
N TRP A 481 35.60 4.88 37.61
CA TRP A 481 36.95 4.93 37.01
C TRP A 481 36.83 5.20 35.52
N VAL A 482 37.59 6.14 35.01
CA VAL A 482 37.55 6.57 33.62
C VAL A 482 38.95 6.35 33.01
N GLY A 483 39.06 5.45 32.06
CA GLY A 483 40.27 5.18 31.32
C GLY A 483 40.34 6.02 30.02
N THR A 484 41.38 6.82 29.89
CA THR A 484 41.50 7.71 28.72
C THR A 484 42.75 7.37 27.91
N LYS A 485 42.85 7.91 26.67
CA LYS A 485 44.02 7.81 25.84
C LYS A 485 44.98 8.97 26.19
N GLY A 486 45.97 8.66 26.97
CA GLY A 486 47.11 9.58 27.20
C GLY A 486 46.92 10.67 28.28
N GLU A 487 45.79 10.64 29.00
CA GLU A 487 45.52 11.62 30.09
C GLU A 487 45.33 10.95 31.46
N GLY A 488 45.48 9.64 31.55
CA GLY A 488 45.31 8.84 32.76
C GLY A 488 44.03 8.10 32.87
#